data_330390b73fcefb5ed85505f0ff4d2279
#
_entry.id   330390b73fcefb5ed85505f0ff4d2279
#
_cell.length_a   1.000
_cell.length_b   1.000
_cell.length_c   1.000
_cell.angle_alpha   90.00
_cell.angle_beta   90.00
_cell.angle_gamma   90.00
#
_symmetry.space_group_name_H-M   'P 1'
#
loop_
_entity.id
_entity.type
_entity.pdbx_description
1 polymer ?
#
loop_
_entity_poly.entity_id
_entity_poly.type
_entity_poly.pdbx_seq_one_letter_code
_entity_poly.pdbx_strand_id
1 'polypeptide(L)'
;MEPELYDDPPKGDEWIHEIKFDGYRTQVIKDEDGIRFYTKRGFDWTGRYRFLAEEAAGIEADTFIFEGETIMINDAGLSDFHALQAAVSGRRPSPDLYLVAFDLLHLNGHDLRSMPVEDRREILHGVILGGGRIQFSEAMPGTGDAVFHLVDKANLEGMVSKQEGSVYRSGPTNQWRKIKCFEEKDMDIIGVKREPGNAAQVLMADAGRYRGGAFIAFKADKRKALWDRVQGKVGGPVPKGQKKDKAEWLKPGLVGRVRTLKGEEDLRHAKLVDFWEDKRGKGGTV
;
A
#
# COMPACT_ATOMS: atom_id res chain seq x y z
N MET A 1 5.56 3.81 -15.30
CA MET A 1 6.55 2.83 -14.76
C MET A 1 5.97 2.18 -13.52
N GLU A 2 6.28 0.89 -13.25
CA GLU A 2 5.83 0.19 -12.04
C GLU A 2 7.05 -0.22 -11.22
N PRO A 3 7.28 0.34 -10.01
CA PRO A 3 8.45 0.01 -9.21
C PRO A 3 8.44 -1.46 -8.77
N GLU A 4 9.58 -2.13 -8.86
CA GLU A 4 9.79 -3.47 -8.31
C GLU A 4 10.01 -3.42 -6.80
N LEU A 5 9.61 -4.49 -6.10
CA LEU A 5 9.77 -4.62 -4.64
C LEU A 5 11.17 -5.13 -4.29
N TYR A 6 11.84 -4.39 -3.41
CA TYR A 6 13.13 -4.75 -2.83
C TYR A 6 13.02 -4.77 -1.31
N ASP A 7 13.87 -5.58 -0.67
CA ASP A 7 13.93 -5.65 0.81
C ASP A 7 14.75 -4.49 1.39
N ASP A 8 15.81 -4.05 0.66
CA ASP A 8 16.71 -2.98 1.10
C ASP A 8 16.71 -1.79 0.13
N PRO A 9 16.95 -0.57 0.62
CA PRO A 9 17.17 0.59 -0.23
C PRO A 9 18.37 0.44 -1.18
N PRO A 10 18.34 1.06 -2.35
CA PRO A 10 19.49 1.07 -3.24
C PRO A 10 20.65 1.86 -2.63
N LYS A 11 21.87 1.47 -2.99
CA LYS A 11 23.10 2.17 -2.63
C LYS A 11 23.50 3.11 -3.77
N GLY A 12 24.30 4.13 -3.45
CA GLY A 12 24.77 5.14 -4.39
C GLY A 12 23.96 6.42 -4.34
N ASP A 13 24.47 7.47 -4.95
CA ASP A 13 23.91 8.81 -4.92
C ASP A 13 23.00 9.10 -6.14
N GLU A 14 22.92 8.14 -7.06
CA GLU A 14 22.13 8.24 -8.30
C GLU A 14 20.64 7.90 -8.10
N TRP A 15 20.10 8.13 -6.92
CA TRP A 15 18.71 7.77 -6.59
C TRP A 15 17.95 8.93 -5.95
N ILE A 16 16.78 9.22 -6.49
CA ILE A 16 15.78 10.12 -5.90
C ILE A 16 14.88 9.29 -5.00
N HIS A 17 14.77 9.67 -3.73
CA HIS A 17 13.97 8.97 -2.74
C HIS A 17 12.70 9.75 -2.41
N GLU A 18 11.54 9.11 -2.52
CA GLU A 18 10.23 9.68 -2.22
C GLU A 18 9.48 8.85 -1.19
N ILE A 19 8.56 9.46 -0.45
CA ILE A 19 7.62 8.72 0.41
C ILE A 19 6.72 7.85 -0.48
N LYS A 20 6.55 6.60 -0.09
CA LYS A 20 5.55 5.74 -0.68
C LYS A 20 4.21 5.94 0.03
N PHE A 21 3.32 6.64 -0.64
CA PHE A 21 1.95 6.81 -0.16
C PHE A 21 1.12 5.53 -0.40
N ASP A 22 0.21 5.23 0.53
CA ASP A 22 -0.75 4.11 0.38
C ASP A 22 -2.09 4.64 -0.14
N GLY A 23 -2.35 4.41 -1.42
CA GLY A 23 -3.52 4.94 -2.09
C GLY A 23 -3.90 4.21 -3.37
N TYR A 24 -4.52 4.95 -4.27
CA TYR A 24 -4.81 4.50 -5.63
C TYR A 24 -3.98 5.26 -6.64
N ARG A 25 -3.09 4.55 -7.35
CA ARG A 25 -2.37 5.14 -8.47
C ARG A 25 -3.34 5.65 -9.51
N THR A 26 -3.17 6.90 -9.87
CA THR A 26 -4.06 7.68 -10.71
C THR A 26 -3.27 8.40 -11.79
N GLN A 27 -3.76 8.34 -13.02
CA GLN A 27 -3.29 9.17 -14.12
C GLN A 27 -4.30 10.30 -14.34
N VAL A 28 -3.81 11.52 -14.44
CA VAL A 28 -4.61 12.72 -14.69
C VAL A 28 -4.30 13.23 -16.09
N ILE A 29 -5.34 13.47 -16.86
CA ILE A 29 -5.25 13.96 -18.24
C ILE A 29 -6.04 15.26 -18.35
N LYS A 30 -5.43 16.29 -18.94
CA LYS A 30 -6.08 17.52 -19.41
C LYS A 30 -5.86 17.65 -20.90
N ASP A 31 -6.92 17.76 -21.66
CA ASP A 31 -6.89 18.05 -23.08
C ASP A 31 -8.17 18.81 -23.52
N GLU A 32 -8.48 18.85 -24.82
CA GLU A 32 -9.66 19.52 -25.37
C GLU A 32 -11.00 18.96 -24.86
N ASP A 33 -11.03 17.68 -24.45
CA ASP A 33 -12.20 17.03 -23.84
C ASP A 33 -12.33 17.31 -22.34
N GLY A 34 -11.39 18.04 -21.74
CA GLY A 34 -11.37 18.44 -20.33
C GLY A 34 -10.50 17.55 -19.44
N ILE A 35 -10.83 17.50 -18.14
CA ILE A 35 -10.06 16.77 -17.13
C ILE A 35 -10.62 15.36 -16.96
N ARG A 36 -9.72 14.36 -16.97
CA ARG A 36 -10.05 12.95 -16.71
C ARG A 36 -9.08 12.30 -15.75
N PHE A 37 -9.60 11.44 -14.88
CA PHE A 37 -8.85 10.67 -13.90
C PHE A 37 -9.00 9.19 -14.16
N TYR A 38 -7.92 8.52 -14.47
CA TYR A 38 -7.88 7.08 -14.73
C TYR A 38 -7.13 6.33 -13.64
N THR A 39 -7.71 5.24 -13.14
CA THR A 39 -6.99 4.32 -12.27
C THR A 39 -5.93 3.53 -13.03
N LYS A 40 -4.98 2.89 -12.33
CA LYS A 40 -3.99 1.99 -12.91
C LYS A 40 -4.58 0.94 -13.86
N ARG A 41 -5.84 0.53 -13.65
CA ARG A 41 -6.55 -0.46 -14.48
C ARG A 41 -7.35 0.16 -15.63
N GLY A 42 -7.22 1.46 -15.85
CA GLY A 42 -7.90 2.19 -16.93
C GLY A 42 -9.38 2.52 -16.66
N PHE A 43 -9.87 2.39 -15.42
CA PHE A 43 -11.22 2.82 -15.08
C PHE A 43 -11.26 4.33 -14.93
N ASP A 44 -12.24 4.96 -15.57
CA ASP A 44 -12.52 6.38 -15.40
C ASP A 44 -13.18 6.63 -14.02
N TRP A 45 -12.47 7.36 -13.17
CA TRP A 45 -12.94 7.76 -11.84
C TRP A 45 -13.10 9.28 -11.71
N THR A 46 -13.19 10.02 -12.79
CA THR A 46 -13.35 11.49 -12.80
C THR A 46 -14.52 11.93 -11.92
N GLY A 47 -15.66 11.27 -12.03
CA GLY A 47 -16.81 11.57 -11.20
C GLY A 47 -16.62 11.29 -9.71
N ARG A 48 -15.77 10.31 -9.34
CA ARG A 48 -15.42 10.02 -7.94
C ARG A 48 -14.43 11.03 -7.38
N TYR A 49 -13.57 11.58 -8.22
CA TYR A 49 -12.52 12.53 -7.91
C TYR A 49 -12.90 13.97 -8.29
N ARG A 50 -14.19 14.28 -8.29
CA ARG A 50 -14.73 15.54 -8.77
C ARG A 50 -13.99 16.77 -8.22
N PHE A 51 -13.72 16.83 -6.92
CA PHE A 51 -13.03 17.97 -6.31
C PHE A 51 -11.57 18.09 -6.75
N LEU A 52 -10.90 16.97 -7.00
CA LEU A 52 -9.57 16.96 -7.60
C LEU A 52 -9.62 17.37 -9.07
N ALA A 53 -10.68 16.99 -9.80
CA ALA A 53 -10.86 17.38 -11.20
C ALA A 53 -11.13 18.89 -11.34
N GLU A 54 -11.93 19.47 -10.43
CA GLU A 54 -12.15 20.91 -10.35
C GLU A 54 -10.84 21.68 -10.11
N GLU A 55 -9.97 21.18 -9.22
CA GLU A 55 -8.66 21.76 -8.94
C GLU A 55 -7.69 21.59 -10.12
N ALA A 56 -7.61 20.38 -10.70
CA ALA A 56 -6.77 20.10 -11.86
C ALA A 56 -7.11 20.99 -13.07
N ALA A 57 -8.37 21.38 -13.23
CA ALA A 57 -8.79 22.29 -14.30
C ALA A 57 -8.13 23.68 -14.18
N GLY A 58 -7.84 24.11 -12.94
CA GLY A 58 -7.17 25.37 -12.64
C GLY A 58 -5.65 25.37 -12.86
N ILE A 59 -5.02 24.23 -13.15
CA ILE A 59 -3.59 24.17 -13.46
C ILE A 59 -3.32 24.91 -14.76
N GLU A 60 -2.35 25.84 -14.73
CA GLU A 60 -1.97 26.71 -15.86
C GLU A 60 -1.16 25.92 -16.90
N ALA A 61 -1.83 25.08 -17.65
CA ALA A 61 -1.31 24.38 -18.82
C ALA A 61 -2.47 24.06 -19.77
N ASP A 62 -2.22 24.08 -21.07
CA ASP A 62 -3.24 23.75 -22.08
C ASP A 62 -3.56 22.26 -22.07
N THR A 63 -2.53 21.43 -22.08
CA THR A 63 -2.64 19.98 -22.03
C THR A 63 -1.60 19.37 -21.09
N PHE A 64 -1.96 18.30 -20.35
CA PHE A 64 -0.99 17.54 -19.59
C PHE A 64 -1.43 16.07 -19.37
N ILE A 65 -0.45 15.23 -19.10
CA ILE A 65 -0.62 13.91 -18.53
C ILE A 65 0.38 13.75 -17.41
N PHE A 66 -0.10 13.61 -16.18
CA PHE A 66 0.76 13.27 -15.05
C PHE A 66 0.21 12.09 -14.24
N GLU A 67 1.09 11.45 -13.48
CA GLU A 67 0.75 10.34 -12.59
C GLU A 67 0.95 10.75 -11.13
N GLY A 68 0.06 10.28 -10.27
CA GLY A 68 0.09 10.51 -8.84
C GLY A 68 -0.52 9.37 -8.05
N GLU A 69 -0.47 9.48 -6.74
CA GLU A 69 -1.17 8.59 -5.82
C GLU A 69 -2.32 9.36 -5.18
N THR A 70 -3.57 8.89 -5.37
CA THR A 70 -4.73 9.47 -4.68
C THR A 70 -4.84 8.85 -3.30
N ILE A 71 -4.88 9.70 -2.28
CA ILE A 71 -4.85 9.31 -0.87
C ILE A 71 -5.95 10.01 -0.06
N MET A 72 -6.25 9.48 1.11
CA MET A 72 -6.82 10.19 2.26
C MET A 72 -5.81 10.24 3.37
N ILE A 73 -5.88 11.30 4.18
CA ILE A 73 -4.96 11.51 5.31
C ILE A 73 -5.77 11.45 6.60
N ASN A 74 -5.27 10.71 7.60
CA ASN A 74 -5.86 10.67 8.94
C ASN A 74 -5.41 11.88 9.78
N ASP A 75 -5.91 11.99 11.01
CA ASP A 75 -5.59 13.09 11.94
C ASP A 75 -4.10 13.18 12.31
N ALA A 76 -3.34 12.09 12.12
CA ALA A 76 -1.90 12.05 12.32
C ALA A 76 -1.09 12.46 11.06
N GLY A 77 -1.75 12.81 9.95
CA GLY A 77 -1.09 13.15 8.70
C GLY A 77 -0.59 11.95 7.89
N LEU A 78 -1.01 10.73 8.23
CA LEU A 78 -0.64 9.50 7.53
C LEU A 78 -1.72 9.08 6.55
N SER A 79 -1.31 8.40 5.46
CA SER A 79 -2.26 7.83 4.51
C SER A 79 -3.17 6.80 5.18
N ASP A 80 -4.50 6.94 4.98
CA ASP A 80 -5.53 6.00 5.45
C ASP A 80 -6.23 5.36 4.25
N PHE A 81 -5.76 4.17 3.88
CA PHE A 81 -6.32 3.44 2.74
C PHE A 81 -7.75 2.96 3.00
N HIS A 82 -8.13 2.65 4.24
CA HIS A 82 -9.49 2.22 4.56
C HIS A 82 -10.48 3.37 4.43
N ALA A 83 -10.13 4.55 4.92
CA ALA A 83 -10.91 5.76 4.72
C ALA A 83 -11.00 6.13 3.24
N LEU A 84 -9.90 6.04 2.49
CA LEU A 84 -9.88 6.23 1.04
C LEU A 84 -10.83 5.26 0.33
N GLN A 85 -10.76 3.96 0.65
CA GLN A 85 -11.63 2.95 0.04
C GLN A 85 -13.12 3.22 0.34
N ALA A 86 -13.43 3.62 1.56
CA ALA A 86 -14.80 4.00 1.96
C ALA A 86 -15.27 5.24 1.18
N ALA A 87 -14.42 6.26 1.07
CA ALA A 87 -14.71 7.50 0.36
C ALA A 87 -15.02 7.26 -1.12
N VAL A 88 -14.15 6.51 -1.83
CA VAL A 88 -14.35 6.25 -3.27
C VAL A 88 -15.46 5.25 -3.57
N SER A 89 -15.87 4.43 -2.58
CA SER A 89 -17.02 3.53 -2.69
C SER A 89 -18.33 4.21 -2.35
N GLY A 90 -18.28 5.41 -1.78
CA GLY A 90 -19.42 6.20 -1.39
C GLY A 90 -20.29 6.65 -2.57
N ARG A 91 -21.53 7.05 -2.28
CA ARG A 91 -22.47 7.56 -3.29
C ARG A 91 -22.16 9.00 -3.73
N ARG A 92 -21.42 9.75 -2.94
CA ARG A 92 -21.05 11.15 -3.20
C ARG A 92 -19.53 11.27 -3.22
N PRO A 93 -18.98 12.11 -4.11
CA PRO A 93 -17.56 12.42 -4.10
C PRO A 93 -17.13 12.99 -2.74
N SER A 94 -15.95 12.58 -2.24
CA SER A 94 -15.38 13.13 -1.02
C SER A 94 -14.51 14.35 -1.31
N PRO A 95 -14.63 15.43 -0.56
CA PRO A 95 -13.73 16.57 -0.67
C PRO A 95 -12.38 16.34 0.01
N ASP A 96 -12.20 15.26 0.78
CA ASP A 96 -11.02 15.02 1.62
C ASP A 96 -9.94 14.19 0.92
N LEU A 97 -10.08 14.01 -0.40
CA LEU A 97 -9.08 13.34 -1.22
C LEU A 97 -7.93 14.29 -1.57
N TYR A 98 -6.71 13.75 -1.53
CA TYR A 98 -5.51 14.39 -2.03
C TYR A 98 -4.92 13.57 -3.17
N LEU A 99 -4.21 14.22 -4.07
CA LEU A 99 -3.41 13.58 -5.11
C LEU A 99 -1.96 14.04 -4.98
N VAL A 100 -1.05 13.11 -4.75
CA VAL A 100 0.38 13.40 -4.69
C VAL A 100 0.99 13.02 -6.04
N ALA A 101 1.27 14.03 -6.87
CA ALA A 101 1.80 13.89 -8.22
C ALA A 101 3.30 13.57 -8.17
N PHE A 102 3.74 12.53 -8.88
CA PHE A 102 5.12 12.03 -8.81
C PHE A 102 5.83 11.85 -10.16
N ASP A 103 5.14 11.98 -11.29
CA ASP A 103 5.74 11.92 -12.64
C ASP A 103 4.89 12.69 -13.66
N LEU A 104 5.54 13.29 -14.66
CA LEU A 104 4.92 14.04 -15.74
C LEU A 104 5.29 13.42 -17.08
N LEU A 105 4.27 13.05 -17.87
CA LEU A 105 4.47 12.31 -19.11
C LEU A 105 4.27 13.16 -20.35
N HIS A 106 3.45 14.20 -20.25
CA HIS A 106 3.11 15.09 -21.36
C HIS A 106 2.80 16.48 -20.82
N LEU A 107 3.22 17.53 -21.53
CA LEU A 107 2.89 18.92 -21.20
C LEU A 107 2.81 19.74 -22.51
N ASN A 108 1.69 20.47 -22.73
CA ASN A 108 1.48 21.44 -23.80
C ASN A 108 1.97 20.96 -25.17
N GLY A 109 1.53 19.77 -25.58
CA GLY A 109 1.87 19.17 -26.87
C GLY A 109 3.19 18.39 -26.89
N HIS A 110 3.99 18.40 -25.82
CA HIS A 110 5.29 17.73 -25.76
C HIS A 110 5.21 16.40 -25.00
N ASP A 111 5.71 15.33 -25.61
CA ASP A 111 5.91 14.03 -24.97
C ASP A 111 7.22 14.06 -24.17
N LEU A 112 7.13 13.97 -22.86
CA LEU A 112 8.25 14.04 -21.93
C LEU A 112 8.82 12.67 -21.55
N ARG A 113 8.24 11.58 -22.01
CA ARG A 113 8.60 10.21 -21.59
C ARG A 113 10.03 9.81 -21.90
N SER A 114 10.65 10.43 -22.92
CA SER A 114 12.06 10.22 -23.28
C SER A 114 13.05 11.06 -22.44
N MET A 115 12.57 11.99 -21.62
CA MET A 115 13.39 12.78 -20.71
C MET A 115 13.78 11.98 -19.46
N PRO A 116 14.92 12.30 -18.83
CA PRO A 116 15.29 11.81 -17.50
C PRO A 116 14.21 12.09 -16.44
N VAL A 117 14.08 11.23 -15.45
CA VAL A 117 13.04 11.36 -14.40
C VAL A 117 13.21 12.65 -13.58
N GLU A 118 14.43 13.07 -13.31
CA GLU A 118 14.77 14.31 -12.60
C GLU A 118 14.23 15.53 -13.34
N ASP A 119 14.41 15.62 -14.66
CA ASP A 119 13.92 16.72 -15.50
C ASP A 119 12.39 16.74 -15.53
N ARG A 120 11.75 15.58 -15.68
CA ARG A 120 10.28 15.49 -15.66
C ARG A 120 9.71 15.91 -14.31
N ARG A 121 10.40 15.60 -13.22
CA ARG A 121 10.00 16.00 -11.86
C ARG A 121 10.17 17.50 -11.63
N GLU A 122 11.25 18.09 -12.13
CA GLU A 122 11.48 19.55 -12.05
C GLU A 122 10.37 20.30 -12.78
N ILE A 123 10.02 19.88 -14.00
CA ILE A 123 8.90 20.45 -14.75
C ILE A 123 7.57 20.26 -13.99
N LEU A 124 7.30 19.05 -13.44
CA LEU A 124 6.10 18.78 -12.67
C LEU A 124 6.00 19.69 -11.45
N HIS A 125 7.11 19.90 -10.72
CA HIS A 125 7.15 20.80 -9.57
C HIS A 125 6.77 22.24 -9.97
N GLY A 126 7.22 22.71 -11.13
CA GLY A 126 6.83 24.01 -11.67
C GLY A 126 5.35 24.10 -12.09
N VAL A 127 4.73 22.98 -12.44
CA VAL A 127 3.32 22.92 -12.83
C VAL A 127 2.38 22.80 -11.62
N ILE A 128 2.80 22.07 -10.57
CA ILE A 128 2.03 21.88 -9.34
C ILE A 128 2.47 22.93 -8.31
N LEU A 129 1.77 24.05 -8.25
CA LEU A 129 2.13 25.20 -7.41
C LEU A 129 1.96 25.00 -5.90
N GLY A 130 1.48 23.85 -5.45
CA GLY A 130 1.29 23.52 -4.04
C GLY A 130 0.11 24.25 -3.38
N GLY A 131 -0.13 23.94 -2.10
CA GLY A 131 -1.15 24.61 -1.28
C GLY A 131 -2.59 24.08 -1.46
N GLY A 132 -2.83 23.26 -2.49
CA GLY A 132 -4.11 22.61 -2.75
C GLY A 132 -4.13 21.14 -2.38
N ARG A 133 -5.09 20.43 -2.95
CA ARG A 133 -5.25 18.97 -2.79
C ARG A 133 -4.38 18.18 -3.77
N ILE A 134 -3.94 18.81 -4.86
CA ILE A 134 -2.95 18.26 -5.77
C ILE A 134 -1.59 18.78 -5.34
N GLN A 135 -0.75 17.87 -4.87
CA GLN A 135 0.55 18.19 -4.29
C GLN A 135 1.66 17.47 -5.07
N PHE A 136 2.85 18.06 -5.09
CA PHE A 136 4.02 17.41 -5.65
C PHE A 136 4.62 16.41 -4.66
N SER A 137 5.13 15.28 -5.16
CA SER A 137 5.86 14.30 -4.37
C SER A 137 7.29 14.76 -4.15
N GLU A 138 7.57 15.34 -2.99
CA GLU A 138 8.87 15.84 -2.64
C GLU A 138 9.92 14.73 -2.52
N ALA A 139 11.14 15.03 -2.98
CA ALA A 139 12.28 14.16 -2.75
C ALA A 139 12.83 14.37 -1.33
N MET A 140 13.08 13.29 -0.63
CA MET A 140 13.73 13.31 0.69
C MET A 140 15.26 13.34 0.51
N PRO A 141 15.97 14.30 1.13
CA PRO A 141 17.43 14.36 1.04
C PRO A 141 18.08 13.24 1.87
N GLY A 142 19.21 12.73 1.37
CA GLY A 142 20.05 11.75 2.08
C GLY A 142 20.17 10.42 1.33
N THR A 143 20.94 9.51 1.92
CA THR A 143 21.12 8.16 1.38
C THR A 143 19.84 7.31 1.55
N GLY A 144 19.67 6.28 0.71
CA GLY A 144 18.52 5.37 0.81
C GLY A 144 18.31 4.82 2.21
N ASP A 145 19.38 4.43 2.92
CA ASP A 145 19.29 3.91 4.29
C ASP A 145 18.80 4.97 5.28
N ALA A 146 19.29 6.21 5.15
CA ALA A 146 18.88 7.31 6.04
C ALA A 146 17.40 7.67 5.80
N VAL A 147 16.98 7.77 4.54
CA VAL A 147 15.59 8.03 4.18
C VAL A 147 14.68 6.90 4.66
N PHE A 148 15.07 5.63 4.43
CA PHE A 148 14.28 4.49 4.89
C PHE A 148 14.12 4.47 6.41
N HIS A 149 15.18 4.79 7.14
CA HIS A 149 15.11 4.89 8.61
C HIS A 149 14.12 5.97 9.08
N LEU A 150 14.08 7.14 8.42
CA LEU A 150 13.12 8.20 8.75
C LEU A 150 11.69 7.78 8.43
N VAL A 151 11.47 7.20 7.25
CA VAL A 151 10.17 6.69 6.80
C VAL A 151 9.65 5.61 7.74
N ASP A 152 10.52 4.67 8.16
CA ASP A 152 10.16 3.61 9.11
C ASP A 152 9.82 4.19 10.49
N LYS A 153 10.60 5.13 11.02
CA LYS A 153 10.29 5.81 12.29
C LYS A 153 8.99 6.62 12.25
N ALA A 154 8.67 7.22 11.10
CA ALA A 154 7.43 7.97 10.91
C ALA A 154 6.19 7.09 10.71
N ASN A 155 6.33 5.75 10.76
CA ASN A 155 5.26 4.77 10.51
C ASN A 155 4.60 4.92 9.11
N LEU A 156 5.36 5.34 8.12
CA LEU A 156 4.91 5.41 6.73
C LEU A 156 4.96 4.02 6.06
N GLU A 157 4.23 3.83 4.96
CA GLU A 157 4.16 2.54 4.25
C GLU A 157 5.53 2.08 3.71
N GLY A 158 6.38 3.04 3.35
CA GLY A 158 7.68 2.77 2.76
C GLY A 158 8.20 3.94 1.94
N MET A 159 9.14 3.65 1.05
CA MET A 159 9.70 4.61 0.12
C MET A 159 9.73 4.08 -1.31
N VAL A 160 9.80 4.98 -2.28
CA VAL A 160 10.12 4.69 -3.68
C VAL A 160 11.43 5.39 -4.03
N SER A 161 12.39 4.61 -4.54
CA SER A 161 13.65 5.14 -5.06
C SER A 161 13.61 5.07 -6.58
N LYS A 162 13.86 6.20 -7.23
CA LYS A 162 13.87 6.36 -8.68
C LYS A 162 15.30 6.62 -9.13
N GLN A 163 15.82 5.81 -10.05
CA GLN A 163 17.17 5.97 -10.59
C GLN A 163 17.21 7.22 -11.48
N GLU A 164 18.15 8.12 -11.22
CA GLU A 164 18.41 9.28 -12.07
C GLU A 164 18.74 8.85 -13.50
N GLY A 165 18.43 9.68 -14.47
CA GLY A 165 18.57 9.38 -15.89
C GLY A 165 17.51 8.41 -16.43
N SER A 166 16.62 7.85 -15.59
CA SER A 166 15.62 6.89 -16.06
C SER A 166 14.54 7.55 -16.92
N VAL A 167 14.36 7.02 -18.15
CA VAL A 167 13.28 7.42 -19.04
C VAL A 167 12.00 6.63 -18.75
N TYR A 168 10.84 7.21 -19.06
CA TYR A 168 9.57 6.54 -18.79
C TYR A 168 9.33 5.34 -19.71
N ARG A 169 9.03 4.20 -19.09
CA ARG A 169 8.59 2.98 -19.80
C ARG A 169 7.41 2.36 -19.08
N SER A 170 6.32 2.11 -19.77
CA SER A 170 5.16 1.44 -19.19
C SER A 170 5.49 0.02 -18.72
N GLY A 171 4.95 -0.37 -17.57
CA GLY A 171 5.14 -1.70 -16.98
C GLY A 171 6.21 -1.75 -15.88
N PRO A 172 6.55 -2.96 -15.40
CA PRO A 172 7.53 -3.19 -14.34
C PRO A 172 8.93 -2.70 -14.71
N THR A 173 9.65 -2.17 -13.73
CA THR A 173 11.02 -1.67 -13.92
C THR A 173 11.82 -1.75 -12.63
N ASN A 174 13.09 -2.14 -12.74
CA ASN A 174 14.07 -2.11 -11.66
C ASN A 174 14.73 -0.74 -11.46
N GLN A 175 14.53 0.20 -12.41
CA GLN A 175 14.98 1.58 -12.28
C GLN A 175 14.16 2.38 -11.25
N TRP A 176 12.99 1.88 -10.91
CA TRP A 176 12.19 2.35 -9.78
C TRP A 176 12.03 1.20 -8.79
N ARG A 177 12.39 1.44 -7.54
CA ARG A 177 12.37 0.44 -6.48
C ARG A 177 11.46 0.89 -5.36
N LYS A 178 10.54 0.04 -4.93
CA LYS A 178 9.74 0.28 -3.73
C LYS A 178 10.28 -0.56 -2.59
N ILE A 179 10.50 0.07 -1.46
CA ILE A 179 10.93 -0.55 -0.20
C ILE A 179 9.83 -0.28 0.82
N LYS A 180 9.28 -1.35 1.42
CA LYS A 180 8.16 -1.26 2.35
C LYS A 180 8.61 -1.42 3.79
N CYS A 181 8.01 -0.64 4.69
CA CYS A 181 8.18 -0.81 6.12
C CYS A 181 7.29 -1.94 6.63
N PHE A 182 7.89 -2.91 7.28
CA PHE A 182 7.20 -4.04 7.88
C PHE A 182 7.41 -4.06 9.39
N GLU A 183 6.42 -4.57 10.10
CA GLU A 183 6.53 -4.91 11.51
C GLU A 183 6.14 -6.38 11.72
N GLU A 184 6.63 -6.96 12.81
CA GLU A 184 6.23 -8.29 13.25
C GLU A 184 5.35 -8.17 14.49
N LYS A 185 4.18 -8.83 14.45
CA LYS A 185 3.23 -8.88 15.56
C LYS A 185 2.91 -10.32 15.89
N ASP A 186 2.83 -10.61 17.19
CA ASP A 186 2.35 -11.89 17.69
C ASP A 186 0.83 -11.79 17.90
N MET A 187 0.07 -12.66 17.22
CA MET A 187 -1.41 -12.67 17.23
C MET A 187 -1.95 -14.09 17.38
N ASP A 188 -3.18 -14.20 17.86
CA ASP A 188 -3.87 -15.50 17.94
C ASP A 188 -4.23 -16.01 16.55
N ILE A 189 -3.90 -17.26 16.26
CA ILE A 189 -4.40 -17.98 15.09
C ILE A 189 -5.77 -18.54 15.43
N ILE A 190 -6.82 -17.95 14.87
CA ILE A 190 -8.22 -18.31 15.17
C ILE A 190 -8.90 -19.09 14.07
N GLY A 191 -8.25 -19.28 12.93
CA GLY A 191 -8.79 -20.03 11.82
C GLY A 191 -7.78 -20.23 10.70
N VAL A 192 -8.17 -21.08 9.74
CA VAL A 192 -7.42 -21.28 8.50
C VAL A 192 -8.36 -21.25 7.30
N LYS A 193 -7.89 -20.69 6.21
CA LYS A 193 -8.62 -20.63 4.94
C LYS A 193 -7.79 -21.33 3.88
N ARG A 194 -8.42 -22.33 3.23
CA ARG A 194 -7.83 -23.10 2.14
C ARG A 194 -8.82 -23.13 0.97
N GLU A 195 -8.49 -22.47 -0.10
CA GLU A 195 -9.29 -22.46 -1.33
C GLU A 195 -8.47 -23.06 -2.46
N PRO A 196 -9.03 -23.96 -3.29
CA PRO A 196 -8.33 -24.50 -4.45
C PRO A 196 -7.80 -23.36 -5.34
N GLY A 197 -6.53 -23.46 -5.75
CA GLY A 197 -5.88 -22.44 -6.59
C GLY A 197 -5.38 -21.20 -5.86
N ASN A 198 -5.67 -21.02 -4.58
CA ASN A 198 -5.19 -19.91 -3.76
C ASN A 198 -4.18 -20.34 -2.71
N ALA A 199 -3.26 -19.44 -2.35
CA ALA A 199 -2.35 -19.66 -1.24
C ALA A 199 -3.13 -19.78 0.08
N ALA A 200 -2.82 -20.80 0.89
CA ALA A 200 -3.44 -20.98 2.19
C ALA A 200 -3.11 -19.82 3.14
N GLN A 201 -4.07 -19.46 3.99
CA GLN A 201 -3.95 -18.38 4.95
C GLN A 201 -4.30 -18.86 6.36
N VAL A 202 -3.62 -18.34 7.38
CA VAL A 202 -4.09 -18.32 8.75
C VAL A 202 -4.94 -17.07 8.97
N LEU A 203 -6.01 -17.19 9.76
CA LEU A 203 -6.85 -16.07 10.16
C LEU A 203 -6.46 -15.65 11.57
N MET A 204 -6.20 -14.36 11.73
CA MET A 204 -5.56 -13.81 12.91
C MET A 204 -6.51 -12.94 13.71
N ALA A 205 -6.33 -12.94 15.03
CA ALA A 205 -6.99 -12.02 15.94
C ALA A 205 -5.99 -11.40 16.91
N ASP A 206 -6.26 -10.17 17.29
CA ASP A 206 -5.54 -9.43 18.32
C ASP A 206 -6.55 -8.97 19.38
N ALA A 207 -6.26 -9.25 20.65
CA ALA A 207 -7.17 -8.97 21.77
C ALA A 207 -8.63 -9.44 21.51
N GLY A 208 -8.81 -10.61 20.87
CA GLY A 208 -10.11 -11.18 20.54
C GLY A 208 -10.83 -10.56 19.34
N ARG A 209 -10.24 -9.54 18.70
CA ARG A 209 -10.78 -8.91 17.48
C ARG A 209 -10.13 -9.55 16.24
N TYR A 210 -10.94 -9.98 15.28
CA TYR A 210 -10.46 -10.42 13.97
C TYR A 210 -9.69 -9.31 13.24
N ARG A 211 -8.50 -9.64 12.75
CA ARG A 211 -7.59 -8.67 12.10
C ARG A 211 -7.25 -9.01 10.65
N GLY A 212 -7.79 -10.10 10.12
CA GLY A 212 -7.53 -10.48 8.73
C GLY A 212 -6.76 -11.78 8.60
N GLY A 213 -6.23 -12.05 7.40
CA GLY A 213 -5.49 -13.26 7.06
C GLY A 213 -4.01 -13.01 6.77
N ALA A 214 -3.16 -13.98 7.15
CA ALA A 214 -1.75 -13.98 6.78
C ALA A 214 -1.42 -15.20 5.91
N PHE A 215 -0.69 -14.99 4.83
CA PHE A 215 -0.27 -16.05 3.91
C PHE A 215 0.74 -16.98 4.54
N ILE A 216 0.60 -18.28 4.25
CA ILE A 216 1.50 -19.33 4.74
C ILE A 216 2.53 -19.62 3.66
N ALA A 217 3.75 -19.09 3.82
CA ALA A 217 4.88 -19.26 2.88
C ALA A 217 5.96 -20.22 3.43
N PHE A 218 5.60 -21.17 4.31
CA PHE A 218 6.54 -22.10 4.91
C PHE A 218 7.02 -23.20 3.95
N LYS A 219 8.25 -23.65 4.15
CA LYS A 219 8.75 -24.91 3.58
C LYS A 219 7.91 -26.10 4.08
N ALA A 220 7.99 -27.23 3.38
CA ALA A 220 7.12 -28.39 3.59
C ALA A 220 7.03 -28.84 5.06
N ASP A 221 8.17 -28.99 5.75
CA ASP A 221 8.22 -29.50 7.12
C ASP A 221 7.52 -28.57 8.12
N LYS A 222 7.84 -27.25 8.07
CA LYS A 222 7.21 -26.25 8.95
C LYS A 222 5.73 -26.11 8.64
N ARG A 223 5.36 -26.21 7.37
CA ARG A 223 3.95 -26.21 6.94
C ARG A 223 3.20 -27.43 7.46
N LYS A 224 3.80 -28.63 7.40
CA LYS A 224 3.21 -29.85 7.98
C LYS A 224 3.01 -29.68 9.48
N ALA A 225 4.02 -29.24 10.22
CA ALA A 225 3.92 -28.99 11.66
C ALA A 225 2.80 -27.99 12.03
N LEU A 226 2.55 -26.98 11.20
CA LEU A 226 1.40 -26.08 11.37
C LEU A 226 0.08 -26.84 11.21
N TRP A 227 -0.07 -27.64 10.16
CA TRP A 227 -1.30 -28.39 9.90
C TRP A 227 -1.60 -29.42 10.97
N ASP A 228 -0.60 -30.11 11.50
CA ASP A 228 -0.75 -31.06 12.61
C ASP A 228 -1.36 -30.38 13.86
N ARG A 229 -0.90 -29.15 14.18
CA ARG A 229 -1.45 -28.35 15.29
C ARG A 229 -2.85 -27.80 15.00
N VAL A 230 -3.10 -27.37 13.77
CA VAL A 230 -4.40 -26.88 13.32
C VAL A 230 -5.46 -27.98 13.45
N GLN A 231 -5.17 -29.20 12.99
CA GLN A 231 -6.12 -30.33 13.08
C GLN A 231 -6.56 -30.61 14.51
N GLY A 232 -5.68 -30.53 15.49
CA GLY A 232 -5.98 -30.70 16.92
C GLY A 232 -6.89 -29.64 17.53
N LYS A 233 -7.10 -28.51 16.82
CA LYS A 233 -7.84 -27.35 17.33
C LYS A 233 -9.09 -26.95 16.52
N VAL A 234 -9.46 -27.72 15.51
CA VAL A 234 -10.67 -27.43 14.69
C VAL A 234 -11.94 -27.48 15.58
N GLY A 235 -12.94 -26.65 15.23
CA GLY A 235 -14.20 -26.55 15.95
C GLY A 235 -14.23 -25.44 17.00
N GLY A 236 -13.44 -24.39 16.79
CA GLY A 236 -13.48 -23.16 17.56
C GLY A 236 -14.69 -22.26 17.27
N PRO A 237 -14.89 -21.21 18.07
CA PRO A 237 -15.96 -20.26 17.88
C PRO A 237 -15.74 -19.42 16.60
N VAL A 238 -16.85 -19.05 15.94
CA VAL A 238 -16.81 -18.14 14.80
C VAL A 238 -16.72 -16.70 15.31
N PRO A 239 -15.73 -15.90 14.90
CA PRO A 239 -15.62 -14.51 15.33
C PRO A 239 -16.83 -13.68 14.90
N LYS A 240 -17.19 -12.67 15.69
CA LYS A 240 -18.28 -11.73 15.39
C LYS A 240 -18.07 -11.11 14.00
N GLY A 241 -19.11 -11.14 13.17
CA GLY A 241 -19.07 -10.59 11.81
C GLY A 241 -18.50 -11.55 10.75
N GLN A 242 -18.00 -12.73 11.12
CA GLN A 242 -17.51 -13.75 10.19
C GLN A 242 -18.56 -14.84 9.93
N LYS A 243 -18.43 -15.56 8.80
CA LYS A 243 -19.32 -16.66 8.44
C LYS A 243 -18.65 -18.01 8.71
N LYS A 244 -19.45 -18.97 9.18
CA LYS A 244 -18.95 -20.30 9.57
C LYS A 244 -18.30 -21.08 8.41
N ASP A 245 -18.86 -20.97 7.23
CA ASP A 245 -18.46 -21.67 6.00
C ASP A 245 -17.25 -21.05 5.28
N LYS A 246 -16.74 -19.91 5.77
CA LYS A 246 -15.62 -19.19 5.15
C LYS A 246 -14.24 -19.70 5.56
N ALA A 247 -14.16 -20.48 6.66
CA ALA A 247 -12.89 -20.96 7.18
C ALA A 247 -13.09 -22.17 8.12
N GLU A 248 -12.02 -22.91 8.39
CA GLU A 248 -11.93 -23.85 9.51
C GLU A 248 -11.55 -23.04 10.76
N TRP A 249 -12.50 -22.81 11.66
CA TRP A 249 -12.27 -22.03 12.89
C TRP A 249 -11.63 -22.88 13.97
N LEU A 250 -10.69 -22.29 14.71
CA LEU A 250 -9.84 -22.99 15.67
C LEU A 250 -10.19 -22.62 17.11
N LYS A 251 -10.04 -23.58 18.01
CA LYS A 251 -10.04 -23.35 19.45
C LYS A 251 -8.81 -22.49 19.83
N PRO A 252 -8.90 -21.66 20.88
CA PRO A 252 -7.78 -20.85 21.35
C PRO A 252 -6.51 -21.64 21.69
N GLY A 253 -5.38 -20.95 21.73
CA GLY A 253 -4.09 -21.47 22.19
C GLY A 253 -3.10 -21.81 21.07
N LEU A 254 -3.27 -21.23 19.88
CA LEU A 254 -2.25 -21.21 18.82
C LEU A 254 -1.93 -19.75 18.50
N VAL A 255 -0.66 -19.36 18.64
CA VAL A 255 -0.17 -18.01 18.34
C VAL A 255 0.69 -18.04 17.10
N GLY A 256 0.61 -17.02 16.29
CA GLY A 256 1.44 -16.83 15.11
C GLY A 256 2.13 -15.48 15.11
N ARG A 257 3.40 -15.45 14.72
CA ARG A 257 4.10 -14.21 14.38
C ARG A 257 3.84 -13.89 12.93
N VAL A 258 3.29 -12.71 12.70
CA VAL A 258 2.99 -12.22 11.36
C VAL A 258 3.85 -11.02 11.04
N ARG A 259 4.41 -10.99 9.83
CA ARG A 259 5.04 -9.81 9.24
C ARG A 259 3.97 -9.09 8.41
N THR A 260 3.64 -7.88 8.78
CA THR A 260 2.62 -7.03 8.13
C THR A 260 3.16 -5.66 7.81
N LEU A 261 2.46 -4.91 6.98
CA LEU A 261 2.79 -3.51 6.76
C LEU A 261 2.67 -2.75 8.07
N LYS A 262 3.60 -1.83 8.30
CA LYS A 262 3.65 -1.02 9.52
C LYS A 262 2.52 0.01 9.53
N GLY A 263 1.96 0.27 10.72
CA GLY A 263 0.92 1.27 10.91
C GLY A 263 -0.51 0.82 10.60
N GLU A 264 -0.72 -0.41 10.14
CA GLU A 264 -2.06 -0.93 9.87
C GLU A 264 -2.64 -1.71 11.05
N GLU A 265 -3.92 -1.46 11.35
CA GLU A 265 -4.66 -2.24 12.34
C GLU A 265 -5.07 -3.61 11.81
N ASP A 266 -5.54 -3.67 10.57
CA ASP A 266 -5.99 -4.90 9.92
C ASP A 266 -4.91 -5.42 8.96
N LEU A 267 -4.75 -6.73 8.91
CA LEU A 267 -3.68 -7.37 8.15
C LEU A 267 -3.89 -7.26 6.64
N ARG A 268 -2.98 -6.59 5.97
CA ARG A 268 -2.87 -6.53 4.50
C ARG A 268 -1.53 -7.07 4.05
N HIS A 269 -1.56 -7.95 3.05
CA HIS A 269 -0.35 -8.59 2.52
C HIS A 269 0.52 -9.29 3.57
N ALA A 270 -0.05 -9.63 4.72
CA ALA A 270 0.67 -10.22 5.83
C ALA A 270 1.15 -11.65 5.53
N LYS A 271 2.30 -12.01 6.09
CA LYS A 271 2.90 -13.33 5.99
C LYS A 271 3.08 -13.92 7.39
N LEU A 272 2.70 -15.18 7.58
CA LEU A 272 3.04 -15.92 8.79
C LEU A 272 4.54 -16.26 8.77
N VAL A 273 5.27 -15.77 9.77
CA VAL A 273 6.73 -15.95 9.92
C VAL A 273 7.05 -17.12 10.83
N ASP A 274 6.28 -17.26 11.92
CA ASP A 274 6.43 -18.33 12.90
C ASP A 274 5.11 -18.64 13.61
N PHE A 275 5.05 -19.75 14.37
CA PHE A 275 3.88 -20.12 15.15
C PHE A 275 4.27 -21.03 16.32
N TRP A 276 3.48 -20.96 17.41
CA TRP A 276 3.67 -21.81 18.61
C TRP A 276 2.36 -21.97 19.39
N GLU A 277 2.33 -22.92 20.32
CA GLU A 277 1.24 -23.03 21.27
C GLU A 277 1.38 -22.03 22.40
N ASP A 278 0.30 -21.32 22.70
CA ASP A 278 0.26 -20.43 23.86
C ASP A 278 0.24 -21.27 25.15
N LYS A 279 1.33 -21.18 25.90
CA LYS A 279 1.47 -21.87 27.19
C LYS A 279 0.75 -21.15 28.34
N ARG A 280 0.27 -19.91 28.13
CA ARG A 280 -0.36 -19.08 29.17
C ARG A 280 -1.75 -19.55 29.60
N GLY A 281 -2.40 -20.44 28.85
CA GLY A 281 -3.72 -21.00 29.16
C GLY A 281 -3.74 -22.24 30.05
N LYS A 282 -2.59 -22.75 30.53
CA LYS A 282 -2.51 -23.94 31.40
C LYS A 282 -2.27 -23.64 32.88
N GLY A 283 -2.41 -22.39 33.31
CA GLY A 283 -2.16 -21.98 34.69
C GLY A 283 -3.24 -21.07 35.25
N GLY A 284 -4.39 -21.64 35.63
CA GLY A 284 -5.46 -20.86 36.25
C GLY A 284 -6.61 -21.72 36.74
N THR A 285 -6.29 -22.70 37.61
CA THR A 285 -7.28 -23.27 38.55
C THR A 285 -6.59 -23.30 39.90
N VAL A 286 -6.85 -22.31 40.70
CA VAL A 286 -6.87 -22.40 42.16
C VAL A 286 -8.09 -21.65 42.64
#